data_62e175f68a955168232ee1c199061643
#
_entry.id   62e175f68a955168232ee1c199061643
#
_cell.length_a   1.000
_cell.length_b   1.000
_cell.length_c   1.000
_cell.angle_alpha   90.00
_cell.angle_beta   90.00
_cell.angle_gamma   90.00
#
_symmetry.space_group_name_H-M   'P 1'
#
loop_
_entity.id
_entity.type
_entity.pdbx_description
1 polymer ?
#
loop_
_entity_poly.entity_id
_entity_poly.type
_entity_poly.pdbx_seq_one_letter_code
_entity_poly.pdbx_strand_id
1 'polypeptide(L)'
;MVDGHCYQARSDGSVVEAPDDTLTPFATAVPFVADETHALTNITSYADLTARLDALRTTDNDFIAWRITGTCSSLTVRTACRHASGTPLVEAVADQAVFDFADIPVTIVGFWSPTYAQAVAIPGFHLHCVSDDRAHGGHVFDLSADRLSVEMHRVTDLHLALPETPEFLSAHLSGGAGDMDAVERPR
;
A
#
# COMPACT_ATOMS: atom_id res chain seq x y z
N MET A 1 0.93 -8.48 -0.94
CA MET A 1 0.72 -9.86 -1.46
C MET A 1 0.37 -9.75 -2.93
N VAL A 2 1.00 -10.56 -3.78
CA VAL A 2 0.75 -10.63 -5.23
C VAL A 2 0.72 -12.10 -5.63
N ASP A 3 -0.29 -12.51 -6.39
CA ASP A 3 -0.47 -13.88 -6.89
C ASP A 3 -0.36 -14.98 -5.81
N GLY A 4 -0.85 -14.70 -4.60
CA GLY A 4 -0.82 -15.63 -3.46
C GLY A 4 0.48 -15.62 -2.65
N HIS A 5 1.52 -14.91 -3.08
CA HIS A 5 2.80 -14.79 -2.41
C HIS A 5 2.90 -13.50 -1.62
N CYS A 6 3.38 -13.57 -0.38
CA CYS A 6 3.62 -12.40 0.46
C CYS A 6 5.07 -11.95 0.32
N TYR A 7 5.27 -10.68 -0.01
CA TYR A 7 6.60 -10.08 -0.18
C TYR A 7 6.85 -9.06 0.92
N GLN A 8 8.03 -9.13 1.54
CA GLN A 8 8.50 -8.19 2.54
C GLN A 8 9.55 -7.26 1.92
N ALA A 9 9.25 -5.96 1.87
CA ALA A 9 10.23 -4.94 1.57
C ALA A 9 11.06 -4.64 2.83
N ARG A 10 12.38 -4.57 2.69
CA ARG A 10 13.34 -4.38 3.78
C ARG A 10 13.95 -2.98 3.73
N SER A 11 14.49 -2.53 4.85
CA SER A 11 15.13 -1.21 4.98
C SER A 11 16.42 -1.06 4.16
N ASP A 12 16.97 -2.13 3.60
CA ASP A 12 18.10 -2.12 2.67
C ASP A 12 17.68 -2.00 1.20
N GLY A 13 16.36 -1.88 0.92
CA GLY A 13 15.79 -1.80 -0.42
C GLY A 13 15.52 -3.15 -1.08
N SER A 14 15.90 -4.25 -0.46
CA SER A 14 15.63 -5.59 -0.97
C SER A 14 14.20 -6.02 -0.70
N VAL A 15 13.68 -6.90 -1.55
CA VAL A 15 12.42 -7.61 -1.34
C VAL A 15 12.69 -9.09 -1.24
N VAL A 16 12.01 -9.75 -0.32
CA VAL A 16 12.06 -11.21 -0.16
C VAL A 16 10.65 -11.76 -0.02
N GLU A 17 10.44 -12.98 -0.46
CA GLU A 17 9.21 -13.69 -0.12
C GLU A 17 9.20 -13.96 1.38
N ALA A 18 8.12 -13.55 2.05
CA ALA A 18 7.99 -13.72 3.49
C ALA A 18 7.61 -15.16 3.82
N PRO A 19 8.30 -15.82 4.79
CA PRO A 19 7.87 -17.10 5.34
C PRO A 19 6.42 -17.04 5.86
N ASP A 20 5.74 -18.19 5.85
CA ASP A 20 4.33 -18.29 6.26
C ASP A 20 4.08 -17.91 7.74
N ASP A 21 5.11 -17.99 8.57
CA ASP A 21 5.07 -17.63 9.99
C ASP A 21 5.46 -16.18 10.28
N THR A 22 5.65 -15.36 9.24
CA THR A 22 5.99 -13.94 9.40
C THR A 22 4.84 -13.17 10.01
N LEU A 23 5.11 -12.51 11.12
CA LEU A 23 4.14 -11.65 11.79
C LEU A 23 4.15 -10.23 11.19
N THR A 24 2.96 -9.65 11.03
CA THR A 24 2.77 -8.26 10.63
C THR A 24 1.81 -7.56 11.59
N PRO A 25 2.04 -6.29 11.94
CA PRO A 25 1.12 -5.55 12.82
C PRO A 25 -0.20 -5.21 12.13
N PHE A 26 -0.21 -5.18 10.81
CA PHE A 26 -1.36 -4.80 10.00
C PHE A 26 -1.28 -5.46 8.62
N ALA A 27 -2.40 -5.96 8.13
CA ALA A 27 -2.53 -6.46 6.76
C ALA A 27 -3.94 -6.23 6.22
N THR A 28 -4.02 -5.79 4.98
CA THR A 28 -5.27 -5.76 4.21
C THR A 28 -5.08 -6.63 2.97
N ALA A 29 -5.98 -7.57 2.78
CA ALA A 29 -5.94 -8.49 1.65
C ALA A 29 -7.35 -8.79 1.14
N VAL A 30 -7.45 -9.09 -0.14
CA VAL A 30 -8.71 -9.48 -0.80
C VAL A 30 -8.41 -10.56 -1.85
N PRO A 31 -9.30 -11.53 -2.04
CA PRO A 31 -9.31 -12.35 -3.26
C PRO A 31 -9.63 -11.43 -4.44
N PHE A 32 -8.62 -11.08 -5.23
CA PHE A 32 -8.75 -10.07 -6.28
C PHE A 32 -9.29 -10.71 -7.56
N VAL A 33 -10.43 -10.18 -8.04
CA VAL A 33 -11.00 -10.49 -9.35
C VAL A 33 -11.38 -9.16 -10.00
N ALA A 34 -10.72 -8.79 -11.09
CA ALA A 34 -10.98 -7.51 -11.74
C ALA A 34 -12.43 -7.39 -12.21
N ASP A 35 -13.13 -6.34 -11.78
CA ASP A 35 -14.44 -5.95 -12.30
C ASP A 35 -14.27 -5.14 -13.58
N GLU A 36 -13.23 -4.31 -13.62
CA GLU A 36 -12.90 -3.43 -14.74
C GLU A 36 -11.39 -3.40 -15.01
N THR A 37 -11.04 -3.16 -16.27
CA THR A 37 -9.64 -2.98 -16.69
C THR A 37 -9.53 -1.74 -17.57
N HIS A 38 -8.56 -0.87 -17.25
CA HIS A 38 -8.30 0.38 -17.93
C HIS A 38 -6.83 0.48 -18.34
N ALA A 39 -6.55 1.31 -19.35
CA ALA A 39 -5.20 1.70 -19.71
C ALA A 39 -5.01 3.19 -19.44
N LEU A 40 -4.05 3.53 -18.62
CA LEU A 40 -3.63 4.90 -18.36
C LEU A 40 -2.32 5.19 -19.09
N THR A 41 -2.18 6.37 -19.67
CA THR A 41 -0.97 6.77 -20.41
C THR A 41 -0.45 8.12 -19.94
N ASN A 42 0.85 8.35 -20.08
CA ASN A 42 1.52 9.61 -19.72
C ASN A 42 1.26 10.00 -18.23
N ILE A 43 1.50 9.06 -17.34
CA ILE A 43 1.47 9.30 -15.90
C ILE A 43 2.73 10.06 -15.50
N THR A 44 2.56 11.22 -14.87
CA THR A 44 3.67 12.13 -14.56
C THR A 44 4.07 12.17 -13.09
N SER A 45 3.20 11.68 -12.19
CA SER A 45 3.46 11.62 -10.74
C SER A 45 2.47 10.69 -10.04
N TYR A 46 2.73 10.38 -8.78
CA TYR A 46 1.78 9.69 -7.90
C TYR A 46 0.45 10.46 -7.79
N ALA A 47 0.51 11.79 -7.69
CA ALA A 47 -0.69 12.62 -7.63
C ALA A 47 -1.52 12.55 -8.93
N ASP A 48 -0.87 12.50 -10.10
CA ASP A 48 -1.55 12.31 -11.38
C ASP A 48 -2.17 10.90 -11.48
N LEU A 49 -1.44 9.87 -11.07
CA LEU A 49 -1.98 8.51 -11.01
C LEU A 49 -3.23 8.46 -10.13
N THR A 50 -3.14 8.90 -8.88
CA THR A 50 -4.26 8.83 -7.93
C THR A 50 -5.46 9.66 -8.37
N ALA A 51 -5.26 10.83 -8.99
CA ALA A 51 -6.34 11.62 -9.56
C ALA A 51 -7.08 10.88 -10.69
N ARG A 52 -6.35 10.11 -11.52
CA ARG A 52 -6.97 9.30 -12.59
C ARG A 52 -7.65 8.05 -12.05
N LEU A 53 -7.09 7.40 -11.04
CA LEU A 53 -7.76 6.29 -10.33
C LEU A 53 -9.04 6.78 -9.64
N ASP A 54 -9.00 7.98 -9.06
CA ASP A 54 -10.13 8.63 -8.43
C ASP A 54 -11.29 8.86 -9.42
N ALA A 55 -10.96 9.28 -10.65
CA ALA A 55 -11.94 9.48 -11.72
C ALA A 55 -12.61 8.17 -12.21
N LEU A 56 -12.04 7.02 -11.92
CA LEU A 56 -12.65 5.70 -12.24
C LEU A 56 -13.64 5.24 -11.17
N ARG A 57 -13.57 5.80 -9.96
CA ARG A 57 -14.50 5.45 -8.88
C ARG A 57 -15.87 6.10 -9.09
N THR A 58 -16.91 5.38 -8.81
CA THR A 58 -18.30 5.85 -8.95
C THR A 58 -18.87 6.44 -7.66
N THR A 59 -18.21 6.21 -6.52
CA THR A 59 -18.67 6.64 -5.18
C THR A 59 -17.51 6.72 -4.20
N ASP A 60 -17.65 7.55 -3.18
CA ASP A 60 -16.72 7.67 -2.05
C ASP A 60 -17.02 6.65 -0.92
N ASN A 61 -17.98 5.76 -1.12
CA ASN A 61 -18.44 4.86 -0.06
C ASN A 61 -17.93 3.42 -0.19
N ASP A 62 -17.38 3.04 -1.35
CA ASP A 62 -16.87 1.69 -1.58
C ASP A 62 -15.38 1.59 -1.25
N PHE A 63 -14.95 0.42 -0.77
CA PHE A 63 -13.54 0.05 -0.82
C PHE A 63 -13.20 -0.42 -2.22
N ILE A 64 -12.05 0.02 -2.72
CA ILE A 64 -11.55 -0.42 -4.03
C ILE A 64 -10.16 -1.03 -3.85
N ALA A 65 -10.01 -2.26 -4.34
CA ALA A 65 -8.69 -2.87 -4.51
C ALA A 65 -8.18 -2.59 -5.92
N TRP A 66 -6.90 -2.25 -6.02
CA TRP A 66 -6.21 -1.94 -7.26
C TRP A 66 -5.08 -2.92 -7.53
N ARG A 67 -4.96 -3.36 -8.78
CA ARG A 67 -3.77 -4.00 -9.33
C ARG A 67 -3.36 -3.23 -10.57
N ILE A 68 -2.13 -2.72 -10.57
CA ILE A 68 -1.62 -1.87 -11.64
C ILE A 68 -0.30 -2.47 -12.12
N THR A 69 -0.14 -2.70 -13.40
CA THR A 69 1.06 -3.30 -13.99
C THR A 69 1.61 -2.45 -15.11
N GLY A 70 2.91 -2.43 -15.24
CA GLY A 70 3.62 -1.73 -16.32
C GLY A 70 5.04 -1.40 -15.95
N THR A 71 5.72 -0.64 -16.81
CA THR A 71 7.06 -0.14 -16.56
C THR A 71 6.99 1.31 -16.09
N CYS A 72 7.52 1.58 -14.90
CA CYS A 72 7.71 2.94 -14.42
C CYS A 72 9.01 3.50 -15.00
N SER A 73 8.92 4.66 -15.67
CA SER A 73 10.10 5.41 -16.12
C SER A 73 10.90 5.95 -14.94
N SER A 74 10.19 6.35 -13.87
CA SER A 74 10.74 6.61 -12.54
C SER A 74 9.83 6.03 -11.46
N LEU A 75 10.41 5.57 -10.36
CA LEU A 75 9.67 5.04 -9.22
C LEU A 75 10.45 5.35 -7.95
N THR A 76 9.82 6.07 -7.02
CA THR A 76 10.32 6.28 -5.66
C THR A 76 9.47 5.47 -4.69
N VAL A 77 10.11 4.65 -3.88
CA VAL A 77 9.46 3.88 -2.82
C VAL A 77 10.07 4.18 -1.47
N ARG A 78 9.31 3.96 -0.43
CA ARG A 78 9.78 4.01 0.95
C ARG A 78 9.52 2.68 1.67
N THR A 79 10.39 2.35 2.60
CA THR A 79 10.26 1.18 3.46
C THR A 79 10.46 1.59 4.91
N ALA A 80 9.68 1.04 5.82
CA ALA A 80 9.86 1.26 7.24
C ALA A 80 11.07 0.48 7.75
N CYS A 81 11.88 1.12 8.60
CA CYS A 81 12.95 0.46 9.33
C CYS A 81 12.36 -0.43 10.44
N ARG A 82 13.13 -1.44 10.85
CA ARG A 82 12.72 -2.29 11.97
C ARG A 82 12.98 -1.55 13.28
N HIS A 83 11.95 -1.43 14.10
CA HIS A 83 12.01 -0.82 15.41
C HIS A 83 11.84 -1.83 16.55
N ALA A 84 12.20 -1.43 17.76
CA ALA A 84 11.95 -2.23 18.95
C ALA A 84 10.44 -2.36 19.21
N SER A 85 10.04 -3.46 19.84
CA SER A 85 8.65 -3.63 20.26
C SER A 85 8.20 -2.48 21.19
N GLY A 86 7.02 -1.91 20.92
CA GLY A 86 6.48 -0.80 21.68
C GLY A 86 6.85 0.59 21.16
N THR A 87 7.66 0.70 20.10
CA THR A 87 7.90 2.00 19.45
C THR A 87 6.60 2.54 18.86
N PRO A 88 6.18 3.79 19.18
CA PRO A 88 5.01 4.41 18.59
C PRO A 88 5.11 4.44 17.05
N LEU A 89 3.98 4.22 16.36
CA LEU A 89 3.95 4.16 14.89
C LEU A 89 4.51 5.43 14.24
N VAL A 90 4.20 6.59 14.78
CA VAL A 90 4.70 7.90 14.28
C VAL A 90 6.23 7.97 14.31
N GLU A 91 6.86 7.43 15.35
CA GLU A 91 8.33 7.37 15.44
C GLU A 91 8.90 6.33 14.47
N ALA A 92 8.24 5.17 14.37
CA ALA A 92 8.68 4.10 13.49
C ALA A 92 8.66 4.49 12.00
N VAL A 93 7.71 5.33 11.58
CA VAL A 93 7.61 5.80 10.19
C VAL A 93 8.39 7.08 9.92
N ALA A 94 8.88 7.78 10.94
CA ALA A 94 9.79 8.91 10.76
C ALA A 94 11.18 8.47 10.25
N ASP A 95 11.56 7.22 10.51
CA ASP A 95 12.83 6.62 10.09
C ASP A 95 12.60 5.66 8.92
N GLN A 96 12.31 6.22 7.73
CA GLN A 96 12.07 5.47 6.50
C GLN A 96 13.27 5.55 5.56
N ALA A 97 13.61 4.41 4.97
CA ALA A 97 14.54 4.37 3.85
C ALA A 97 13.77 4.64 2.54
N VAL A 98 14.34 5.50 1.69
CA VAL A 98 13.79 5.87 0.39
C VAL A 98 14.70 5.35 -0.71
N PHE A 99 14.11 4.77 -1.75
CA PHE A 99 14.83 4.21 -2.89
C PHE A 99 14.21 4.71 -4.19
N ASP A 100 15.09 5.07 -5.14
CA ASP A 100 14.71 5.53 -6.48
C ASP A 100 15.14 4.49 -7.52
N PHE A 101 14.24 4.22 -8.45
CA PHE A 101 14.45 3.30 -9.56
C PHE A 101 14.07 3.97 -10.88
N ALA A 102 14.71 3.55 -11.96
CA ALA A 102 14.39 3.97 -13.32
C ALA A 102 14.12 2.76 -14.20
N ASP A 103 13.19 2.92 -15.15
CA ASP A 103 12.83 1.92 -16.16
C ASP A 103 12.54 0.52 -15.58
N ILE A 104 11.78 0.50 -14.47
CA ILE A 104 11.51 -0.71 -13.69
C ILE A 104 10.11 -1.26 -13.98
N PRO A 105 9.97 -2.51 -14.44
CA PRO A 105 8.67 -3.19 -14.56
C PRO A 105 8.18 -3.61 -13.17
N VAL A 106 6.91 -3.28 -12.87
CA VAL A 106 6.34 -3.48 -11.52
C VAL A 106 4.89 -3.95 -11.57
N THR A 107 4.51 -4.63 -10.50
CA THR A 107 3.13 -4.80 -10.07
C THR A 107 2.88 -3.92 -8.84
N ILE A 108 1.98 -2.95 -8.95
CA ILE A 108 1.50 -2.12 -7.84
C ILE A 108 0.17 -2.70 -7.39
N VAL A 109 0.01 -2.88 -6.08
CA VAL A 109 -1.24 -3.33 -5.46
C VAL A 109 -1.58 -2.44 -4.27
N GLY A 110 -2.85 -2.27 -4.01
CA GLY A 110 -3.28 -1.51 -2.84
C GLY A 110 -4.77 -1.24 -2.84
N PHE A 111 -5.15 -0.31 -1.97
CA PHE A 111 -6.55 0.01 -1.74
C PHE A 111 -6.79 1.51 -1.81
N TRP A 112 -8.00 1.86 -2.18
CA TRP A 112 -8.63 3.09 -1.78
C TRP A 112 -9.67 2.78 -0.72
N SER A 113 -9.62 3.50 0.39
CA SER A 113 -10.53 3.29 1.53
C SER A 113 -11.31 4.57 1.87
N PRO A 114 -12.62 4.45 2.15
CA PRO A 114 -13.45 5.59 2.53
C PRO A 114 -12.99 6.24 3.84
N THR A 115 -13.20 7.55 3.96
CA THR A 115 -12.85 8.29 5.18
C THR A 115 -13.59 7.79 6.43
N TYR A 116 -14.84 7.29 6.29
CA TYR A 116 -15.58 6.76 7.43
C TYR A 116 -14.94 5.48 8.01
N ALA A 117 -14.07 4.79 7.26
CA ALA A 117 -13.39 3.57 7.69
C ALA A 117 -12.05 3.83 8.41
N GLN A 118 -11.70 5.06 8.73
CA GLN A 118 -10.41 5.46 9.32
C GLN A 118 -10.00 4.72 10.60
N ALA A 119 -10.97 4.13 11.31
CA ALA A 119 -10.68 3.34 12.52
C ALA A 119 -10.11 1.94 12.21
N VAL A 120 -10.25 1.45 10.97
CA VAL A 120 -9.92 0.06 10.56
C VAL A 120 -9.15 -0.03 9.26
N ALA A 121 -8.98 1.08 8.55
CA ALA A 121 -8.26 1.15 7.29
C ALA A 121 -7.56 2.51 7.16
N ILE A 122 -6.58 2.60 6.28
CA ILE A 122 -5.90 3.84 5.92
C ILE A 122 -6.77 4.57 4.89
N PRO A 123 -7.33 5.76 5.20
CA PRO A 123 -8.19 6.48 4.26
C PRO A 123 -7.44 6.96 3.02
N GLY A 124 -8.11 6.97 1.87
CA GLY A 124 -7.52 7.35 0.60
C GLY A 124 -6.75 6.22 -0.06
N PHE A 125 -5.80 6.56 -0.91
CA PHE A 125 -4.96 5.60 -1.62
C PHE A 125 -3.78 5.15 -0.77
N HIS A 126 -3.63 3.84 -0.63
CA HIS A 126 -2.49 3.18 0.00
C HIS A 126 -1.96 2.11 -0.95
N LEU A 127 -0.87 2.42 -1.65
CA LEU A 127 -0.33 1.63 -2.74
C LEU A 127 1.08 1.13 -2.41
N HIS A 128 1.32 -0.15 -2.64
CA HIS A 128 2.61 -0.80 -2.54
C HIS A 128 2.99 -1.42 -3.88
N CYS A 129 4.27 -1.57 -4.15
CA CYS A 129 4.73 -2.23 -5.36
C CYS A 129 5.75 -3.33 -5.07
N VAL A 130 5.88 -4.22 -6.03
CA VAL A 130 6.98 -5.16 -6.16
C VAL A 130 7.40 -5.21 -7.63
N SER A 131 8.71 -5.21 -7.89
CA SER A 131 9.26 -5.36 -9.23
C SER A 131 9.00 -6.75 -9.81
N ASP A 132 9.01 -6.89 -11.12
CA ASP A 132 8.73 -8.17 -11.77
C ASP A 132 9.78 -9.24 -11.45
N ASP A 133 11.02 -8.84 -11.19
CA ASP A 133 12.09 -9.73 -10.71
C ASP A 133 11.99 -10.07 -9.20
N ARG A 134 10.99 -9.50 -8.49
CA ARG A 134 10.76 -9.68 -7.05
C ARG A 134 11.92 -9.23 -6.15
N ALA A 135 12.82 -8.40 -6.66
CA ALA A 135 14.01 -7.93 -5.94
C ALA A 135 13.81 -6.57 -5.26
N HIS A 136 12.90 -5.74 -5.75
CA HIS A 136 12.66 -4.38 -5.30
C HIS A 136 11.18 -4.10 -5.03
N GLY A 137 10.90 -3.15 -4.14
CA GLY A 137 9.52 -2.75 -3.84
C GLY A 137 9.42 -1.95 -2.55
N GLY A 138 8.19 -1.60 -2.20
CA GLY A 138 7.87 -0.82 -1.00
C GLY A 138 6.57 -0.06 -1.13
N HIS A 139 6.33 0.88 -0.22
CA HIS A 139 5.23 1.82 -0.31
C HIS A 139 5.53 2.84 -1.42
N VAL A 140 4.61 3.00 -2.36
CA VAL A 140 4.79 3.92 -3.50
C VAL A 140 4.70 5.36 -3.02
N PHE A 141 5.78 6.11 -3.23
CA PHE A 141 5.87 7.51 -2.84
C PHE A 141 5.68 8.45 -4.04
N ASP A 142 6.35 8.14 -5.16
CA ASP A 142 6.15 8.83 -6.43
C ASP A 142 6.47 7.91 -7.61
N LEU A 143 5.93 8.22 -8.78
CA LEU A 143 6.22 7.49 -10.00
C LEU A 143 5.88 8.29 -11.26
N SER A 144 6.51 7.89 -12.37
CA SER A 144 6.08 8.25 -13.72
C SER A 144 6.07 7.01 -14.62
N ALA A 145 5.19 6.99 -15.61
CA ALA A 145 5.09 5.89 -16.57
C ALA A 145 4.44 6.32 -17.87
N ASP A 146 4.90 5.79 -18.99
CA ASP A 146 4.26 6.06 -20.29
C ASP A 146 2.92 5.35 -20.41
N ARG A 147 2.83 4.13 -19.88
CA ARG A 147 1.61 3.32 -19.93
C ARG A 147 1.54 2.34 -18.75
N LEU A 148 0.36 2.32 -18.11
CA LEU A 148 0.01 1.37 -17.06
C LEU A 148 -1.31 0.67 -17.42
N SER A 149 -1.39 -0.62 -17.12
CA SER A 149 -2.64 -1.39 -17.10
C SER A 149 -3.19 -1.35 -15.67
N VAL A 150 -4.43 -0.93 -15.53
CA VAL A 150 -5.09 -0.75 -14.24
C VAL A 150 -6.28 -1.69 -14.16
N GLU A 151 -6.29 -2.55 -13.17
CA GLU A 151 -7.41 -3.42 -12.82
C GLU A 151 -8.03 -2.94 -11.52
N MET A 152 -9.34 -2.86 -11.48
CA MET A 152 -10.13 -2.40 -10.35
C MET A 152 -11.06 -3.52 -9.86
N HIS A 153 -11.14 -3.67 -8.54
CA HIS A 153 -12.09 -4.57 -7.88
C HIS A 153 -12.83 -3.83 -6.76
N ARG A 154 -14.15 -3.79 -6.84
CA ARG A 154 -15.02 -3.23 -5.79
C ARG A 154 -15.16 -4.24 -4.65
N VAL A 155 -14.77 -3.82 -3.46
CA VAL A 155 -14.84 -4.68 -2.27
C VAL A 155 -16.09 -4.30 -1.46
N THR A 156 -17.04 -5.23 -1.36
CA THR A 156 -18.31 -5.02 -0.69
C THR A 156 -18.39 -5.67 0.70
N ASP A 157 -17.42 -6.52 1.03
CA ASP A 157 -17.36 -7.21 2.31
C ASP A 157 -16.10 -6.79 3.08
N LEU A 158 -16.26 -6.48 4.35
CA LEU A 158 -15.16 -6.20 5.28
C LEU A 158 -15.16 -7.21 6.41
N HIS A 159 -14.09 -7.99 6.51
CA HIS A 159 -13.84 -8.88 7.63
C HIS A 159 -12.66 -8.36 8.46
N LEU A 160 -12.92 -8.02 9.73
CA LEU A 160 -11.91 -7.53 10.65
C LEU A 160 -11.53 -8.65 11.64
N ALA A 161 -10.27 -9.10 11.58
CA ALA A 161 -9.67 -9.98 12.56
C ALA A 161 -8.81 -9.16 13.53
N LEU A 162 -9.09 -9.23 14.82
CA LEU A 162 -8.33 -8.53 15.86
C LEU A 162 -7.26 -9.45 16.45
N PRO A 163 -6.08 -8.91 16.81
CA PRO A 163 -5.07 -9.68 17.52
C PRO A 163 -5.58 -10.13 18.89
N GLU A 164 -5.22 -11.36 19.29
CA GLU A 164 -5.55 -11.93 20.61
C GLU A 164 -4.35 -11.87 21.57
N THR A 165 -3.39 -10.97 21.32
CA THR A 165 -2.17 -10.85 22.13
C THR A 165 -2.41 -10.04 23.42
N PRO A 166 -1.70 -10.34 24.52
CA PRO A 166 -1.81 -9.55 25.75
C PRO A 166 -1.51 -8.06 25.56
N GLU A 167 -0.58 -7.74 24.67
CA GLU A 167 -0.19 -6.38 24.32
C GLU A 167 -1.36 -5.62 23.70
N PHE A 168 -2.05 -6.25 22.73
CA PHE A 168 -3.22 -5.65 22.09
C PHE A 168 -4.37 -5.48 23.09
N LEU A 169 -4.63 -6.49 23.90
CA LEU A 169 -5.73 -6.45 24.90
C LEU A 169 -5.50 -5.40 26.00
N SER A 170 -4.26 -5.04 26.30
CA SER A 170 -3.90 -4.01 27.28
C SER A 170 -3.68 -2.62 26.68
N ALA A 171 -3.68 -2.49 25.36
CA ALA A 171 -3.42 -1.22 24.68
C ALA A 171 -4.57 -0.22 24.85
N HIS A 172 -4.22 1.06 25.04
CA HIS A 172 -5.18 2.17 25.03
C HIS A 172 -5.29 2.71 23.60
N LEU A 173 -6.30 2.23 22.84
CA LEU A 173 -6.48 2.56 21.43
C LEU A 173 -7.34 3.81 21.19
N SER A 174 -7.83 4.47 22.25
CA SER A 174 -8.60 5.71 22.13
C SER A 174 -7.66 6.88 21.87
N GLY A 175 -7.57 7.37 20.63
CA GLY A 175 -6.82 8.60 20.29
C GLY A 175 -5.94 8.55 19.03
N GLY A 176 -5.74 7.38 18.44
CA GLY A 176 -4.78 7.20 17.33
C GLY A 176 -5.24 7.63 15.94
N ALA A 177 -6.48 8.10 15.75
CA ALA A 177 -7.00 8.40 14.41
C ALA A 177 -6.32 9.61 13.72
N GLY A 178 -5.67 10.52 14.46
CA GLY A 178 -4.97 11.67 13.91
C GLY A 178 -3.53 11.37 13.44
N ASP A 179 -2.94 10.30 13.94
CA ASP A 179 -1.53 9.99 13.71
C ASP A 179 -1.30 9.32 12.33
N MET A 180 -2.29 8.59 11.82
CA MET A 180 -2.20 7.88 10.54
C MET A 180 -2.10 8.83 9.34
N ASP A 181 -2.79 9.96 9.37
CA ASP A 181 -2.79 10.94 8.28
C ASP A 181 -1.40 11.61 8.11
N ALA A 182 -0.67 11.78 9.22
CA ALA A 182 0.68 12.34 9.21
C ALA A 182 1.74 11.36 8.68
N VAL A 183 1.44 10.06 8.74
CA VAL A 183 2.34 8.97 8.35
C VAL A 183 2.27 8.69 6.85
N GLU A 184 1.09 8.80 6.25
CA GLU A 184 0.81 8.32 4.89
C GLU A 184 0.93 9.41 3.82
N ARG A 185 0.85 10.70 4.18
CA ARG A 185 0.95 11.80 3.20
C ARG A 185 2.39 12.22 2.96
N PRO A 186 2.81 12.36 1.68
CA PRO A 186 4.05 13.03 1.34
C PRO A 186 4.02 14.48 1.87
N ARG A 187 5.08 14.92 2.51
CA ARG A 187 5.30 16.34 2.81
C ARG A 187 5.92 17.04 1.62
#